data_e6c6e8beda5ceae4c1ca42fcedc42320
#
_entry.id   e6c6e8beda5ceae4c1ca42fcedc42320
#
_cell.length_a   1.000
_cell.length_b   1.000
_cell.length_c   1.000
_cell.angle_alpha   90.00
_cell.angle_beta   90.00
_cell.angle_gamma   90.00
#
_symmetry.space_group_name_H-M   'P 1'
#
loop_
_entity.id
_entity.type
_entity.pdbx_description
1 polymer ?
#
loop_
_entity_poly.entity_id
_entity_poly.type
_entity_poly.pdbx_seq_one_letter_code
_entity_poly.pdbx_strand_id
1 'polypeptide(L)'
;WSTAFAATWEKGSAWPTVAVGNYINREEEAFPWGSCTDNWLHRPAAADAAGFAAPLTLKPSFCPLSIQFTDWNGSGTPSLRVSNDREYYKGGQEQMWRVDPGSEPALYSVEDGWRFLRIWGMGIASRDLNADGYPEYFLTSMADSKLQTLAEPPADGAAPKPGYADVAFKRGAIAQRPYIGDDLRPSTGWHAQFEDMNNDGLADLFVAKGNVAEMPDFAQNDPNNLLVQKPDGNFAEMGDKAGVASMAISRGAAVADFNLDGRVDLIVTN
;
A
#
# COMPACT_ATOMS: atom_id res chain seq x y z
N TRP A 1 18.16 7.52 -1.47
CA TRP A 1 17.68 6.79 -0.30
C TRP A 1 16.46 5.95 -0.70
N SER A 2 16.67 4.62 -0.82
CA SER A 2 15.59 3.69 -1.19
C SER A 2 14.74 3.35 0.04
N THR A 3 13.43 3.36 -0.12
CA THR A 3 12.44 3.16 0.94
C THR A 3 11.46 2.04 0.67
N ALA A 4 11.28 1.68 -0.60
CA ALA A 4 10.30 0.69 -1.02
C ALA A 4 10.89 -0.29 -2.03
N PHE A 5 10.42 -1.53 -1.97
CA PHE A 5 10.87 -2.61 -2.84
C PHE A 5 9.71 -3.57 -3.13
N ALA A 6 9.59 -3.98 -4.39
CA ALA A 6 8.66 -5.04 -4.79
C ALA A 6 9.26 -5.89 -5.91
N ALA A 7 8.85 -7.14 -5.98
CA ALA A 7 9.29 -8.06 -7.03
C ALA A 7 8.11 -8.83 -7.63
N THR A 8 8.22 -9.14 -8.92
CA THR A 8 7.29 -10.00 -9.64
C THR A 8 8.05 -10.83 -10.69
N TRP A 9 7.49 -11.95 -11.09
CA TRP A 9 8.06 -12.77 -12.17
C TRP A 9 7.27 -12.56 -13.46
N GLU A 10 7.93 -12.01 -14.46
CA GLU A 10 7.36 -11.96 -15.82
C GLU A 10 7.30 -13.37 -16.41
N LYS A 11 6.26 -13.65 -17.23
CA LYS A 11 6.05 -14.98 -17.80
C LYS A 11 7.29 -15.45 -18.60
N GLY A 12 7.80 -16.61 -18.23
CA GLY A 12 8.96 -17.21 -18.87
C GLY A 12 10.32 -16.76 -18.33
N SER A 13 10.35 -15.89 -17.33
CA SER A 13 11.58 -15.49 -16.65
C SER A 13 11.84 -16.35 -15.40
N ALA A 14 13.08 -16.83 -15.25
CA ALA A 14 13.53 -17.50 -14.04
C ALA A 14 13.89 -16.49 -12.91
N TRP A 15 14.07 -15.24 -13.25
CA TRP A 15 14.48 -14.18 -12.35
C TRP A 15 13.41 -13.09 -12.25
N PRO A 16 13.25 -12.46 -11.07
CA PRO A 16 12.21 -11.44 -10.88
C PRO A 16 12.55 -10.13 -11.59
N THR A 17 11.51 -9.44 -12.03
CA THR A 17 11.52 -8.00 -12.26
C THR A 17 11.35 -7.31 -10.90
N VAL A 18 12.20 -6.32 -10.63
CA VAL A 18 12.29 -5.64 -9.34
C VAL A 18 12.01 -4.16 -9.49
N ALA A 19 11.10 -3.64 -8.72
CA ALA A 19 10.85 -2.21 -8.59
C ALA A 19 11.46 -1.67 -7.30
N VAL A 20 12.12 -0.50 -7.39
CA VAL A 20 12.75 0.19 -6.26
C VAL A 20 12.20 1.60 -6.19
N GLY A 21 11.55 1.89 -5.07
CA GLY A 21 11.09 3.24 -4.73
C GLY A 21 12.15 4.02 -3.99
N ASN A 22 12.46 5.21 -4.47
CA ASN A 22 13.45 6.09 -3.87
C ASN A 22 12.79 7.32 -3.27
N TYR A 23 13.20 7.67 -2.07
CA TYR A 23 12.62 8.76 -1.31
C TYR A 23 13.29 10.09 -1.65
N ILE A 24 13.93 10.73 -0.70
CA ILE A 24 14.52 12.05 -0.86
C ILE A 24 16.02 11.99 -1.07
N ASN A 25 16.55 12.96 -1.83
CA ASN A 25 17.96 13.30 -1.81
C ASN A 25 18.22 14.33 -0.71
N ARG A 26 18.90 13.90 0.37
CA ARG A 26 19.22 14.79 1.50
C ARG A 26 20.38 15.72 1.24
N GLU A 27 21.14 15.51 0.19
CA GLU A 27 22.24 16.38 -0.20
C GLU A 27 21.74 17.66 -0.90
N GLU A 28 20.49 17.66 -1.35
CA GLU A 28 19.85 18.83 -1.93
C GLU A 28 19.06 19.60 -0.86
N GLU A 29 19.44 20.84 -0.62
CA GLU A 29 18.73 21.79 0.23
C GLU A 29 17.48 22.35 -0.49
N ALA A 30 16.58 21.49 -0.95
CA ALA A 30 15.34 21.91 -1.58
C ALA A 30 14.19 21.91 -0.56
N PHE A 31 13.51 23.03 -0.44
CA PHE A 31 12.28 23.10 0.35
C PHE A 31 11.09 22.47 -0.43
N PRO A 32 10.19 21.74 0.25
CA PRO A 32 10.32 21.25 1.61
C PRO A 32 11.05 19.89 1.63
N TRP A 33 12.00 19.70 2.50
CA TRP A 33 12.60 18.40 2.86
C TRP A 33 13.40 17.68 1.75
N GLY A 34 14.06 18.39 0.85
CA GLY A 34 14.84 17.81 -0.24
C GLY A 34 14.02 17.53 -1.51
N SER A 35 14.65 16.92 -2.50
CA SER A 35 14.00 16.53 -3.76
C SER A 35 13.69 15.04 -3.78
N CYS A 36 12.59 14.65 -4.43
CA CYS A 36 12.30 13.25 -4.72
C CYS A 36 13.25 12.74 -5.82
N THR A 37 13.82 11.56 -5.62
CA THR A 37 14.67 10.91 -6.60
C THR A 37 13.85 9.92 -7.46
N ASP A 38 14.31 9.67 -8.68
CA ASP A 38 13.63 8.76 -9.60
C ASP A 38 13.51 7.34 -9.01
N ASN A 39 12.41 6.70 -9.27
CA ASN A 39 12.20 5.28 -8.98
C ASN A 39 12.74 4.43 -10.12
N TRP A 40 13.02 3.17 -9.87
CA TRP A 40 13.67 2.29 -10.82
C TRP A 40 12.91 0.97 -11.00
N LEU A 41 12.86 0.49 -12.24
CA LEU A 41 12.44 -0.85 -12.59
C LEU A 41 13.62 -1.61 -13.17
N HIS A 42 13.99 -2.72 -12.54
CA HIS A 42 15.08 -3.59 -12.96
C HIS A 42 14.50 -4.89 -13.53
N ARG A 43 14.71 -5.13 -14.81
CA ARG A 43 14.37 -6.40 -15.44
C ARG A 43 15.59 -7.30 -15.54
N PRO A 44 15.42 -8.63 -15.49
CA PRO A 44 16.51 -9.56 -15.78
C PRO A 44 17.18 -9.24 -17.13
N ALA A 45 18.49 -9.38 -17.19
CA ALA A 45 19.26 -9.16 -18.43
C ALA A 45 18.87 -10.18 -19.52
N ALA A 46 18.51 -11.41 -19.11
CA ALA A 46 17.93 -12.46 -19.95
C ALA A 46 17.01 -13.34 -19.09
N ALA A 47 16.13 -14.10 -19.74
CA ALA A 47 15.11 -14.91 -19.06
C ALA A 47 15.70 -15.97 -18.11
N ASP A 48 16.88 -16.49 -18.43
CA ASP A 48 17.57 -17.60 -17.74
C ASP A 48 18.91 -17.21 -17.09
N ALA A 49 19.33 -15.94 -17.23
CA ALA A 49 20.62 -15.47 -16.71
C ALA A 49 20.45 -14.62 -15.45
N ALA A 50 21.29 -14.86 -14.45
CA ALA A 50 21.40 -14.01 -13.29
C ALA A 50 21.92 -12.62 -13.67
N GLY A 51 21.37 -11.58 -13.03
CA GLY A 51 21.72 -10.19 -13.26
C GLY A 51 20.62 -9.38 -13.93
N PHE A 52 20.76 -8.07 -13.88
CA PHE A 52 19.77 -7.13 -14.39
C PHE A 52 20.29 -6.36 -15.59
N ALA A 53 19.40 -6.04 -16.52
CA ALA A 53 19.65 -5.05 -17.57
C ALA A 53 19.79 -3.64 -16.96
N ALA A 54 20.13 -2.66 -17.81
CA ALA A 54 20.09 -1.26 -17.39
C ALA A 54 18.70 -0.91 -16.85
N PRO A 55 18.63 -0.23 -15.68
CA PRO A 55 17.34 0.08 -15.06
C PRO A 55 16.51 1.05 -15.91
N LEU A 56 15.21 0.80 -15.94
CA LEU A 56 14.23 1.71 -16.51
C LEU A 56 13.80 2.72 -15.45
N THR A 57 13.69 3.99 -15.81
CA THR A 57 13.32 5.06 -14.89
C THR A 57 11.80 5.21 -14.80
N LEU A 58 11.27 5.20 -13.59
CA LEU A 58 9.87 5.49 -13.29
C LEU A 58 9.75 6.94 -12.81
N LYS A 59 9.36 7.84 -13.70
CA LYS A 59 9.18 9.27 -13.39
C LYS A 59 7.89 9.85 -13.99
N PRO A 60 7.30 10.87 -13.31
CA PRO A 60 7.82 11.56 -12.13
C PRO A 60 7.78 10.71 -10.87
N SER A 61 8.66 10.99 -9.87
CA SER A 61 8.63 10.41 -8.53
C SER A 61 8.15 11.44 -7.52
N PHE A 62 7.34 10.98 -6.55
CA PHE A 62 6.83 11.82 -5.46
C PHE A 62 7.20 11.24 -4.09
N CYS A 63 8.42 10.70 -3.98
CA CYS A 63 8.99 10.13 -2.78
C CYS A 63 8.13 9.00 -2.19
N PRO A 64 8.01 7.85 -2.83
CA PRO A 64 7.21 6.75 -2.33
C PRO A 64 7.76 6.16 -1.05
N LEU A 65 6.86 5.70 -0.17
CA LEU A 65 7.18 4.88 0.99
C LEU A 65 6.72 3.43 0.81
N SER A 66 5.84 3.17 -0.16
CA SER A 66 5.43 1.80 -0.50
C SER A 66 5.21 1.65 -2.00
N ILE A 67 5.55 0.46 -2.50
CA ILE A 67 5.27 0.02 -3.88
C ILE A 67 4.83 -1.44 -3.86
N GLN A 68 3.93 -1.81 -4.77
CA GLN A 68 3.40 -3.17 -4.84
C GLN A 68 3.06 -3.55 -6.28
N PHE A 69 3.51 -4.73 -6.71
CA PHE A 69 2.97 -5.34 -7.93
C PHE A 69 1.59 -5.92 -7.66
N THR A 70 0.66 -5.70 -8.58
CA THR A 70 -0.74 -6.12 -8.44
C THR A 70 -1.36 -6.42 -9.80
N ASP A 71 -2.02 -7.57 -9.92
CA ASP A 71 -2.86 -7.90 -11.08
C ASP A 71 -4.27 -7.35 -10.86
N TRP A 72 -4.36 -6.02 -10.88
CA TRP A 72 -5.56 -5.27 -10.56
C TRP A 72 -6.76 -5.54 -11.48
N ASN A 73 -6.49 -6.04 -12.69
CA ASN A 73 -7.49 -6.25 -13.74
C ASN A 73 -7.69 -7.72 -14.13
N GLY A 74 -7.05 -8.66 -13.41
CA GLY A 74 -7.14 -10.10 -13.67
C GLY A 74 -6.52 -10.54 -15.01
N SER A 75 -5.60 -9.74 -15.57
CA SER A 75 -4.99 -10.04 -16.88
C SER A 75 -3.87 -11.07 -16.81
N GLY A 76 -3.39 -11.42 -15.63
CA GLY A 76 -2.19 -12.21 -15.40
C GLY A 76 -0.88 -11.43 -15.63
N THR A 77 -0.95 -10.13 -15.92
CA THR A 77 0.20 -9.23 -16.03
C THR A 77 0.09 -8.14 -14.96
N PRO A 78 0.94 -8.18 -13.92
CA PRO A 78 0.82 -7.22 -12.83
C PRO A 78 1.26 -5.82 -13.26
N SER A 79 0.54 -4.83 -12.77
CA SER A 79 0.91 -3.41 -12.77
C SER A 79 1.63 -3.07 -11.46
N LEU A 80 2.29 -1.92 -11.39
CA LEU A 80 2.98 -1.44 -10.19
C LEU A 80 2.18 -0.29 -9.57
N ARG A 81 1.65 -0.52 -8.36
CA ARG A 81 1.04 0.51 -7.54
C ARG A 81 2.11 1.20 -6.69
N VAL A 82 2.04 2.53 -6.60
CA VAL A 82 3.00 3.35 -5.85
C VAL A 82 2.24 4.28 -4.91
N SER A 83 2.60 4.26 -3.62
CA SER A 83 2.06 5.16 -2.62
C SER A 83 3.11 6.18 -2.21
N ASN A 84 2.78 7.45 -2.44
CA ASN A 84 3.69 8.58 -2.37
C ASN A 84 3.46 9.44 -1.14
N ASP A 85 4.54 9.86 -0.47
CA ASP A 85 4.48 10.66 0.75
C ASP A 85 4.61 12.18 0.48
N ARG A 86 5.22 12.57 -0.63
CA ARG A 86 5.57 13.99 -0.88
C ARG A 86 4.78 14.65 -2.01
N GLU A 87 3.74 14.04 -2.49
CA GLU A 87 2.93 14.54 -3.60
C GLU A 87 2.26 15.89 -3.31
N TYR A 88 1.89 16.16 -2.05
CA TYR A 88 1.35 17.46 -1.66
C TYR A 88 2.33 18.61 -1.93
N TYR A 89 3.61 18.37 -1.70
CA TYR A 89 4.67 19.36 -1.84
C TYR A 89 5.26 19.44 -3.25
N LYS A 90 5.11 18.35 -4.03
CA LYS A 90 5.72 18.22 -5.35
C LYS A 90 4.72 18.30 -6.50
N GLY A 91 3.44 18.53 -6.20
CA GLY A 91 2.39 18.67 -7.20
C GLY A 91 1.93 17.34 -7.82
N GLY A 92 2.15 16.24 -7.11
CA GLY A 92 1.87 14.90 -7.60
C GLY A 92 0.58 14.27 -7.07
N GLN A 93 0.56 12.95 -7.17
CA GLN A 93 -0.52 12.09 -6.71
C GLN A 93 -0.03 10.66 -6.53
N GLU A 94 -0.88 9.81 -5.95
CA GLU A 94 -0.72 8.35 -6.01
C GLU A 94 -0.61 7.88 -7.47
N GLN A 95 0.15 6.80 -7.70
CA GLN A 95 0.47 6.37 -9.06
C GLN A 95 0.18 4.88 -9.26
N MET A 96 -0.13 4.51 -10.50
CA MET A 96 -0.11 3.14 -10.99
C MET A 96 0.55 3.09 -12.37
N TRP A 97 1.42 2.11 -12.57
CA TRP A 97 2.22 1.94 -13.78
C TRP A 97 1.86 0.64 -14.48
N ARG A 98 1.63 0.67 -15.79
CA ARG A 98 1.73 -0.52 -16.64
C ARG A 98 3.17 -0.97 -16.71
N VAL A 99 3.41 -2.25 -16.50
CA VAL A 99 4.73 -2.87 -16.55
C VAL A 99 4.66 -4.10 -17.46
N ASP A 100 4.21 -3.89 -18.68
CA ASP A 100 4.07 -4.97 -19.65
C ASP A 100 5.46 -5.53 -20.00
N PRO A 101 5.60 -6.90 -20.11
CA PRO A 101 6.86 -7.53 -20.46
C PRO A 101 7.46 -6.97 -21.74
N GLY A 102 8.76 -6.64 -21.69
CA GLY A 102 9.50 -6.13 -22.84
C GLY A 102 9.17 -4.70 -23.29
N SER A 103 8.24 -4.00 -22.59
CA SER A 103 7.84 -2.63 -22.92
C SER A 103 8.38 -1.63 -21.90
N GLU A 104 8.47 -0.35 -22.30
CA GLU A 104 8.72 0.74 -21.36
C GLU A 104 7.54 0.88 -20.39
N PRO A 105 7.80 1.12 -19.10
CA PRO A 105 6.73 1.37 -18.14
C PRO A 105 5.95 2.64 -18.50
N ALA A 106 4.61 2.60 -18.35
CA ALA A 106 3.74 3.72 -18.63
C ALA A 106 2.77 3.99 -17.48
N LEU A 107 2.64 5.26 -17.07
CA LEU A 107 1.64 5.67 -16.08
C LEU A 107 0.22 5.47 -16.64
N TYR A 108 -0.67 4.99 -15.78
CA TYR A 108 -2.10 5.10 -16.05
C TYR A 108 -2.51 6.56 -15.94
N SER A 109 -3.29 7.03 -16.91
CA SER A 109 -3.75 8.40 -17.05
C SER A 109 -5.25 8.53 -16.77
N VAL A 110 -5.75 9.76 -16.79
CA VAL A 110 -7.20 10.04 -16.68
C VAL A 110 -7.96 9.43 -17.87
N GLU A 111 -7.34 9.39 -19.05
CA GLU A 111 -7.91 8.79 -20.25
C GLU A 111 -8.05 7.26 -20.11
N ASP A 112 -7.18 6.62 -19.35
CA ASP A 112 -7.30 5.21 -18.98
C ASP A 112 -8.39 4.95 -17.93
N GLY A 113 -8.86 6.01 -17.26
CA GLY A 113 -9.81 5.95 -16.16
C GLY A 113 -9.19 6.14 -14.78
N TRP A 114 -7.87 6.40 -14.69
CA TRP A 114 -7.22 6.67 -13.41
C TRP A 114 -7.82 7.90 -12.76
N ARG A 115 -8.18 7.79 -11.47
CA ARG A 115 -8.73 8.90 -10.69
C ARG A 115 -7.66 9.52 -9.82
N PHE A 116 -7.64 10.85 -9.82
CA PHE A 116 -6.74 11.61 -8.97
C PHE A 116 -6.93 11.28 -7.49
N LEU A 117 -5.85 10.93 -6.82
CA LEU A 117 -5.80 10.71 -5.38
C LEU A 117 -4.51 11.32 -4.83
N ARG A 118 -4.66 12.10 -3.77
CA ARG A 118 -3.55 12.67 -3.01
C ARG A 118 -3.74 12.38 -1.53
N ILE A 119 -2.74 11.74 -0.94
CA ILE A 119 -2.64 11.41 0.48
C ILE A 119 -1.18 11.57 0.90
N TRP A 120 -0.87 11.50 2.17
CA TRP A 120 0.51 11.25 2.65
C TRP A 120 0.70 9.74 2.73
N GLY A 121 0.94 9.11 1.59
CA GLY A 121 0.91 7.67 1.45
C GLY A 121 2.13 6.97 2.04
N MET A 122 1.91 5.88 2.78
CA MET A 122 2.97 5.14 3.46
C MET A 122 2.95 3.65 3.17
N GLY A 123 1.81 2.98 3.31
CA GLY A 123 1.67 1.54 3.10
C GLY A 123 0.56 1.19 2.13
N ILE A 124 0.72 0.05 1.46
CA ILE A 124 -0.29 -0.54 0.57
C ILE A 124 -0.56 -1.97 1.04
N ALA A 125 -1.83 -2.30 1.20
CA ALA A 125 -2.30 -3.69 1.28
C ALA A 125 -3.35 -3.93 0.20
N SER A 126 -3.36 -5.13 -0.39
CA SER A 126 -4.36 -5.48 -1.39
C SER A 126 -4.93 -6.89 -1.16
N ARG A 127 -6.23 -7.03 -1.32
CA ARG A 127 -6.96 -8.29 -1.26
C ARG A 127 -8.29 -8.15 -1.99
N ASP A 128 -8.74 -9.17 -2.67
CA ASP A 128 -10.12 -9.27 -3.13
C ASP A 128 -11.00 -9.55 -1.90
N LEU A 129 -11.71 -8.52 -1.42
CA LEU A 129 -12.49 -8.55 -0.18
C LEU A 129 -13.96 -8.95 -0.39
N ASN A 130 -14.41 -8.93 -1.63
CA ASN A 130 -15.80 -9.14 -1.99
C ASN A 130 -15.99 -10.32 -2.96
N ALA A 131 -14.88 -11.00 -3.31
CA ALA A 131 -14.82 -12.12 -4.23
C ALA A 131 -15.35 -11.79 -5.65
N ASP A 132 -15.13 -10.55 -6.11
CA ASP A 132 -15.50 -10.14 -7.48
C ASP A 132 -14.35 -10.35 -8.49
N GLY A 133 -13.19 -10.82 -8.03
CA GLY A 133 -12.00 -11.10 -8.84
C GLY A 133 -11.07 -9.89 -8.99
N TYR A 134 -11.39 -8.74 -8.39
CA TYR A 134 -10.58 -7.53 -8.43
C TYR A 134 -10.17 -7.12 -7.01
N PRO A 135 -8.87 -6.82 -6.77
CA PRO A 135 -8.43 -6.49 -5.42
C PRO A 135 -8.90 -5.10 -4.99
N GLU A 136 -9.35 -5.00 -3.74
CA GLU A 136 -9.40 -3.77 -2.99
C GLU A 136 -8.00 -3.41 -2.50
N TYR A 137 -7.78 -2.09 -2.28
CA TYR A 137 -6.54 -1.55 -1.74
C TYR A 137 -6.80 -0.78 -0.47
N PHE A 138 -6.05 -1.10 0.57
CA PHE A 138 -5.95 -0.22 1.72
C PHE A 138 -4.64 0.56 1.65
N LEU A 139 -4.76 1.89 1.66
CA LEU A 139 -3.64 2.83 1.62
C LEU A 139 -3.56 3.53 2.96
N THR A 140 -2.46 3.35 3.66
CA THR A 140 -2.24 4.08 4.91
C THR A 140 -1.74 5.49 4.62
N SER A 141 -2.12 6.42 5.50
CA SER A 141 -1.75 7.83 5.39
C SER A 141 -1.64 8.47 6.76
N MET A 142 -1.15 9.69 6.80
CA MET A 142 -1.37 10.60 7.92
C MET A 142 -2.83 11.07 7.88
N ALA A 143 -3.55 10.90 8.98
CA ALA A 143 -4.97 11.16 9.19
C ALA A 143 -5.91 10.22 8.42
N ASP A 144 -5.93 10.29 7.12
CA ASP A 144 -7.02 9.79 6.27
C ASP A 144 -6.57 8.60 5.41
N SER A 145 -6.52 7.40 6.01
CA SER A 145 -6.31 6.16 5.26
C SER A 145 -7.49 5.84 4.34
N LYS A 146 -7.23 5.17 3.22
CA LYS A 146 -8.21 4.88 2.18
C LYS A 146 -8.43 3.38 2.02
N LEU A 147 -9.68 2.95 1.91
CA LEU A 147 -10.04 1.63 1.38
C LEU A 147 -10.66 1.84 0.01
N GLN A 148 -9.97 1.41 -1.02
CA GLN A 148 -10.35 1.63 -2.40
C GLN A 148 -10.90 0.36 -3.04
N THR A 149 -12.07 0.46 -3.67
CA THR A 149 -12.65 -0.55 -4.57
C THR A 149 -12.79 0.02 -5.97
N LEU A 150 -12.90 -0.83 -7.00
CA LEU A 150 -13.21 -0.35 -8.35
C LEU A 150 -14.50 0.46 -8.32
N ALA A 151 -14.44 1.69 -8.86
CA ALA A 151 -15.57 2.59 -8.86
C ALA A 151 -16.68 2.17 -9.82
N GLU A 152 -16.29 1.51 -10.89
CA GLU A 152 -17.17 1.01 -11.94
C GLU A 152 -16.79 -0.46 -12.21
N PRO A 153 -17.51 -1.42 -11.62
CA PRO A 153 -17.32 -2.81 -11.97
C PRO A 153 -17.48 -2.99 -13.49
N PRO A 154 -16.62 -3.78 -14.14
CA PRO A 154 -16.71 -3.96 -15.58
C PRO A 154 -18.05 -4.61 -15.95
N ALA A 155 -18.66 -4.15 -17.04
CA ALA A 155 -19.75 -4.88 -17.65
C ALA A 155 -19.25 -6.23 -18.22
N ASP A 156 -20.14 -7.19 -18.39
CA ASP A 156 -19.79 -8.52 -18.90
C ASP A 156 -18.90 -8.44 -20.14
N GLY A 157 -17.70 -9.03 -20.05
CA GLY A 157 -16.72 -9.07 -21.13
C GLY A 157 -15.96 -7.77 -21.41
N ALA A 158 -16.19 -6.71 -20.64
CA ALA A 158 -15.41 -5.47 -20.74
C ALA A 158 -14.16 -5.54 -19.86
N ALA A 159 -13.06 -4.91 -20.28
CA ALA A 159 -11.89 -4.72 -19.42
C ALA A 159 -12.21 -3.68 -18.32
N PRO A 160 -11.79 -3.91 -17.08
CA PRO A 160 -11.96 -2.93 -16.02
C PRO A 160 -11.13 -1.67 -16.30
N LYS A 161 -11.56 -0.54 -15.75
CA LYS A 161 -10.80 0.71 -15.74
C LYS A 161 -10.18 0.93 -14.37
N PRO A 162 -8.94 1.48 -14.28
CA PRO A 162 -8.23 1.68 -13.02
C PRO A 162 -8.76 2.90 -12.23
N GLY A 163 -10.07 3.07 -12.17
CA GLY A 163 -10.76 4.09 -11.41
C GLY A 163 -11.25 3.54 -10.08
N TYR A 164 -10.80 4.12 -8.98
CA TYR A 164 -11.13 3.64 -7.63
C TYR A 164 -11.99 4.65 -6.87
N ALA A 165 -12.86 4.13 -6.02
CA ALA A 165 -13.66 4.88 -5.06
C ALA A 165 -13.22 4.54 -3.64
N ASP A 166 -13.13 5.55 -2.77
CA ASP A 166 -12.85 5.35 -1.35
C ASP A 166 -14.13 4.94 -0.62
N VAL A 167 -14.09 3.80 0.02
CA VAL A 167 -15.19 3.23 0.81
C VAL A 167 -14.83 3.04 2.28
N ALA A 168 -13.67 3.56 2.73
CA ALA A 168 -13.16 3.35 4.09
C ALA A 168 -14.16 3.75 5.16
N PHE A 169 -14.71 4.96 5.08
CA PHE A 169 -15.71 5.44 6.03
C PHE A 169 -16.99 4.59 6.00
N LYS A 170 -17.50 4.29 4.82
CA LYS A 170 -18.72 3.49 4.64
C LYS A 170 -18.60 2.09 5.22
N ARG A 171 -17.42 1.46 5.07
CA ARG A 171 -17.14 0.10 5.54
C ARG A 171 -16.55 0.04 6.96
N GLY A 172 -16.33 1.18 7.62
CA GLY A 172 -15.72 1.22 8.95
C GLY A 172 -14.23 0.87 8.98
N ALA A 173 -13.54 0.97 7.82
CA ALA A 173 -12.11 0.69 7.66
C ALA A 173 -11.29 1.98 7.76
N ILE A 174 -11.63 2.88 8.67
CA ILE A 174 -10.86 4.09 8.94
C ILE A 174 -9.87 3.86 10.08
N ALA A 175 -8.77 4.62 10.12
CA ALA A 175 -7.83 4.60 11.23
C ALA A 175 -8.55 5.12 12.49
N GLN A 176 -8.99 4.18 13.32
CA GLN A 176 -9.70 4.46 14.57
C GLN A 176 -8.81 4.12 15.76
N ARG A 177 -9.13 4.72 16.88
CA ARG A 177 -8.61 4.25 18.16
C ARG A 177 -9.62 3.31 18.79
N PRO A 178 -9.20 2.11 19.27
CA PRO A 178 -10.11 1.17 19.92
C PRO A 178 -10.69 1.71 21.22
N TYR A 179 -10.06 2.71 21.80
CA TYR A 179 -10.51 3.44 22.97
C TYR A 179 -10.12 4.92 22.86
N ILE A 180 -10.87 5.77 23.54
CA ILE A 180 -10.59 7.22 23.57
C ILE A 180 -9.59 7.46 24.69
N GLY A 181 -8.33 7.77 24.32
CA GLY A 181 -7.37 8.43 25.20
C GLY A 181 -7.57 9.96 25.15
N ASP A 182 -6.77 10.70 25.90
CA ASP A 182 -6.81 12.16 25.92
C ASP A 182 -6.24 12.79 24.64
N ASP A 183 -5.62 12.00 23.77
CA ASP A 183 -5.00 12.47 22.53
C ASP A 183 -6.01 12.43 21.38
N LEU A 184 -6.50 13.61 20.99
CA LEU A 184 -7.45 13.80 19.88
C LEU A 184 -6.77 14.06 18.54
N ARG A 185 -5.43 14.06 18.50
CA ARG A 185 -4.68 14.26 17.25
C ARG A 185 -4.93 13.10 16.28
N PRO A 186 -4.91 13.37 14.96
CA PRO A 186 -5.14 12.33 13.96
C PRO A 186 -4.05 11.25 13.98
N SER A 187 -4.43 10.05 13.56
CA SER A 187 -3.54 8.88 13.43
C SER A 187 -2.56 9.02 12.28
N THR A 188 -1.45 8.27 12.35
CA THR A 188 -0.54 8.04 11.23
C THR A 188 -0.39 6.53 11.04
N GLY A 189 -0.93 6.01 9.94
CA GLY A 189 -0.78 4.59 9.57
C GLY A 189 0.47 4.38 8.71
N TRP A 190 1.22 3.32 9.00
CA TRP A 190 2.44 2.95 8.26
C TRP A 190 2.24 1.67 7.45
N HIS A 191 2.37 0.52 8.08
CA HIS A 191 2.17 -0.76 7.42
C HIS A 191 0.71 -1.18 7.52
N ALA A 192 0.20 -1.82 6.46
CA ALA A 192 -1.09 -2.48 6.47
C ALA A 192 -0.97 -3.86 5.84
N GLN A 193 -1.72 -4.84 6.35
CA GLN A 193 -1.76 -6.19 5.79
C GLN A 193 -3.14 -6.80 5.98
N PHE A 194 -3.67 -7.39 4.89
CA PHE A 194 -4.87 -8.21 4.95
C PHE A 194 -4.50 -9.67 5.21
N GLU A 195 -5.15 -10.30 6.18
CA GLU A 195 -5.08 -11.73 6.43
C GLU A 195 -6.32 -12.19 7.21
N ASP A 196 -6.68 -13.46 7.13
CA ASP A 196 -7.75 -14.05 7.95
C ASP A 196 -7.21 -14.33 9.35
N MET A 197 -7.34 -13.31 10.25
CA MET A 197 -6.74 -13.36 11.60
C MET A 197 -7.51 -14.23 12.58
N ASN A 198 -8.77 -14.53 12.30
CA ASN A 198 -9.66 -15.27 13.18
C ASN A 198 -10.10 -16.62 12.59
N ASN A 199 -9.60 -16.99 11.40
CA ASN A 199 -9.94 -18.19 10.65
C ASN A 199 -11.44 -18.34 10.34
N ASP A 200 -12.11 -17.22 9.98
CA ASP A 200 -13.52 -17.22 9.58
C ASP A 200 -13.73 -17.20 8.05
N GLY A 201 -12.64 -17.16 7.27
CA GLY A 201 -12.63 -17.13 5.82
C GLY A 201 -12.76 -15.72 5.23
N LEU A 202 -12.83 -14.67 6.05
CA LEU A 202 -12.84 -13.27 5.62
C LEU A 202 -11.48 -12.64 5.90
N ALA A 203 -11.10 -11.66 5.10
CA ALA A 203 -9.82 -11.00 5.29
C ALA A 203 -9.94 -9.81 6.24
N ASP A 204 -9.29 -9.91 7.39
CA ASP A 204 -9.14 -8.84 8.35
C ASP A 204 -7.99 -7.91 7.96
N LEU A 205 -7.92 -6.74 8.56
CA LEU A 205 -6.91 -5.74 8.26
C LEU A 205 -6.16 -5.34 9.52
N PHE A 206 -4.87 -5.60 9.56
CA PHE A 206 -3.96 -5.04 10.57
C PHE A 206 -3.32 -3.74 10.07
N VAL A 207 -3.21 -2.73 10.94
CA VAL A 207 -2.54 -1.45 10.64
C VAL A 207 -1.57 -1.10 11.77
N ALA A 208 -0.28 -1.01 11.44
CA ALA A 208 0.75 -0.50 12.33
C ALA A 208 0.71 1.03 12.35
N LYS A 209 0.68 1.64 13.55
CA LYS A 209 0.50 3.09 13.71
C LYS A 209 1.53 3.73 14.64
N GLY A 210 1.70 5.05 14.47
CA GLY A 210 2.53 5.90 15.29
C GLY A 210 3.25 6.97 14.48
N ASN A 211 3.28 8.21 14.98
CA ASN A 211 3.84 9.33 14.23
C ASN A 211 5.34 9.55 14.51
N VAL A 212 5.98 10.36 13.66
CA VAL A 212 7.35 10.84 13.85
C VAL A 212 7.37 12.01 14.85
N ALA A 213 8.47 12.14 15.59
CA ALA A 213 8.57 13.12 16.66
C ALA A 213 8.53 14.60 16.19
N GLU A 214 8.97 14.83 14.94
CA GLU A 214 9.03 16.17 14.35
C GLU A 214 7.68 16.72 13.88
N MET A 215 6.60 15.93 13.98
CA MET A 215 5.26 16.33 13.54
C MET A 215 4.25 16.25 14.69
N PRO A 216 4.26 17.24 15.59
CA PRO A 216 3.49 17.20 16.85
C PRO A 216 1.96 17.27 16.65
N ASP A 217 1.49 17.65 15.46
CA ASP A 217 0.05 17.76 15.15
C ASP A 217 -0.64 16.39 14.98
N PHE A 218 0.14 15.31 14.92
CA PHE A 218 -0.34 13.92 14.82
C PHE A 218 0.02 13.12 16.06
N ALA A 219 -0.79 12.09 16.36
CA ALA A 219 -0.57 11.24 17.53
C ALA A 219 0.70 10.41 17.36
N GLN A 220 1.69 10.62 18.21
CA GLN A 220 2.95 9.89 18.21
C GLN A 220 2.74 8.47 18.75
N ASN A 221 2.16 8.35 19.93
CA ASN A 221 1.76 7.08 20.54
C ASN A 221 0.30 6.81 20.18
N ASP A 222 0.07 5.97 19.18
CA ASP A 222 -1.24 5.69 18.64
C ASP A 222 -1.41 4.17 18.53
N PRO A 223 -2.48 3.58 19.09
CA PRO A 223 -2.60 2.12 19.12
C PRO A 223 -2.76 1.54 17.72
N ASN A 224 -2.07 0.43 17.46
CA ASN A 224 -2.29 -0.35 16.24
C ASN A 224 -3.76 -0.76 16.12
N ASN A 225 -4.26 -0.88 14.89
CA ASN A 225 -5.61 -1.38 14.64
C ASN A 225 -5.61 -2.83 14.17
N LEU A 226 -6.60 -3.57 14.63
CA LEU A 226 -7.06 -4.80 13.99
C LEU A 226 -8.53 -4.61 13.62
N LEU A 227 -8.77 -4.44 12.34
CA LEU A 227 -10.11 -4.23 11.77
C LEU A 227 -10.61 -5.59 11.26
N VAL A 228 -11.53 -6.20 12.00
CA VAL A 228 -12.09 -7.52 11.67
C VAL A 228 -13.24 -7.36 10.70
N GLN A 229 -13.18 -8.05 9.56
CA GLN A 229 -14.22 -8.03 8.55
C GLN A 229 -15.41 -8.86 9.01
N LYS A 230 -16.61 -8.33 8.77
CA LYS A 230 -17.88 -9.02 9.04
C LYS A 230 -18.49 -9.55 7.75
N PRO A 231 -19.45 -10.52 7.83
CA PRO A 231 -20.11 -11.07 6.65
C PRO A 231 -20.84 -10.04 5.76
N ASP A 232 -21.18 -8.88 6.31
CA ASP A 232 -21.78 -7.78 5.55
C ASP A 232 -20.75 -6.91 4.81
N GLY A 233 -19.46 -7.28 4.89
CA GLY A 233 -18.33 -6.58 4.29
C GLY A 233 -17.85 -5.35 5.06
N ASN A 234 -18.46 -5.01 6.18
CA ASN A 234 -18.01 -3.93 7.05
C ASN A 234 -16.93 -4.42 8.02
N PHE A 235 -16.15 -3.49 8.56
CA PHE A 235 -15.10 -3.78 9.53
C PHE A 235 -15.50 -3.33 10.95
N ALA A 236 -15.00 -4.06 11.94
CA ALA A 236 -15.07 -3.69 13.34
C ALA A 236 -13.67 -3.63 13.94
N GLU A 237 -13.36 -2.55 14.65
CA GLU A 237 -12.09 -2.42 15.36
C GLU A 237 -12.06 -3.34 16.59
N MET A 238 -11.05 -4.20 16.68
CA MET A 238 -10.92 -5.23 17.70
C MET A 238 -9.51 -5.31 18.33
N GLY A 239 -8.65 -4.33 18.03
CA GLY A 239 -7.23 -4.37 18.42
C GLY A 239 -6.99 -4.46 19.93
N ASP A 240 -7.81 -3.78 20.74
CA ASP A 240 -7.73 -3.86 22.21
C ASP A 240 -8.16 -5.23 22.73
N LYS A 241 -9.24 -5.77 22.18
CA LYS A 241 -9.76 -7.10 22.59
C LYS A 241 -8.86 -8.24 22.15
N ALA A 242 -8.21 -8.09 21.00
CA ALA A 242 -7.22 -9.03 20.50
C ALA A 242 -5.84 -8.88 21.18
N GLY A 243 -5.63 -7.82 21.96
CA GLY A 243 -4.36 -7.56 22.65
C GLY A 243 -3.25 -7.03 21.73
N VAL A 244 -3.60 -6.51 20.53
CA VAL A 244 -2.62 -6.01 19.53
C VAL A 244 -2.54 -4.49 19.45
N ALA A 245 -3.38 -3.77 20.20
CA ALA A 245 -3.43 -2.31 20.26
C ALA A 245 -2.23 -1.72 21.04
N SER A 246 -1.01 -2.03 20.60
CA SER A 246 0.21 -1.48 21.18
C SER A 246 0.27 0.03 20.96
N MET A 247 0.67 0.79 21.99
CA MET A 247 0.92 2.23 21.95
C MET A 247 2.36 2.56 21.59
N ALA A 248 3.17 1.57 21.22
CA ALA A 248 4.52 1.80 20.71
C ALA A 248 4.44 2.51 19.33
N ILE A 249 5.56 3.11 18.92
CA ILE A 249 5.63 3.84 17.64
C ILE A 249 5.93 2.83 16.53
N SER A 250 4.89 2.11 16.11
CA SER A 250 5.03 1.00 15.14
C SER A 250 5.31 1.49 13.72
N ARG A 251 6.05 0.69 12.94
CA ARG A 251 6.42 1.00 11.55
C ARG A 251 6.08 -0.12 10.58
N GLY A 252 6.54 -1.32 10.85
CA GLY A 252 6.33 -2.47 9.99
C GLY A 252 5.65 -3.60 10.74
N ALA A 253 5.00 -4.49 9.99
CA ALA A 253 4.45 -5.71 10.52
C ALA A 253 4.60 -6.85 9.51
N ALA A 254 4.55 -8.07 10.02
CA ALA A 254 4.43 -9.27 9.21
C ALA A 254 3.40 -10.19 9.88
N VAL A 255 2.54 -10.76 9.05
CA VAL A 255 1.50 -11.70 9.46
C VAL A 255 1.72 -13.02 8.71
N ALA A 256 1.94 -14.09 9.44
CA ALA A 256 2.10 -15.44 8.92
C ALA A 256 1.95 -16.46 10.06
N ASP A 257 1.71 -17.71 9.73
CA ASP A 257 1.83 -18.81 10.69
C ASP A 257 3.32 -19.18 10.85
N PHE A 258 4.01 -18.52 11.80
CA PHE A 258 5.45 -18.69 12.00
C PHE A 258 5.81 -19.98 12.74
N ASN A 259 4.87 -20.54 13.49
CA ASN A 259 5.08 -21.74 14.30
C ASN A 259 4.43 -23.00 13.69
N LEU A 260 3.71 -22.86 12.56
CA LEU A 260 3.02 -23.92 11.83
C LEU A 260 1.92 -24.61 12.64
N ASP A 261 1.16 -23.85 13.47
CA ASP A 261 0.04 -24.36 14.24
C ASP A 261 -1.34 -24.15 13.55
N GLY A 262 -1.36 -23.58 12.36
CA GLY A 262 -2.57 -23.29 11.58
C GLY A 262 -3.26 -21.99 11.95
N ARG A 263 -2.62 -21.14 12.77
CA ARG A 263 -3.08 -19.81 13.13
C ARG A 263 -2.05 -18.79 12.68
N VAL A 264 -2.52 -17.62 12.34
CA VAL A 264 -1.62 -16.53 11.98
C VAL A 264 -1.04 -15.88 13.23
N ASP A 265 0.25 -15.65 13.20
CA ASP A 265 1.00 -14.86 14.17
C ASP A 265 1.25 -13.46 13.62
N LEU A 266 1.50 -12.50 14.51
CA LEU A 266 1.78 -11.11 14.18
C LEU A 266 3.10 -10.67 14.79
N ILE A 267 4.02 -10.18 13.96
CA ILE A 267 5.26 -9.53 14.38
C ILE A 267 5.18 -8.06 14.01
N VAL A 268 5.45 -7.16 14.96
CA VAL A 268 5.42 -5.71 14.76
C VAL A 268 6.76 -5.11 15.16
N THR A 269 7.29 -4.21 14.34
CA THR A 269 8.50 -3.42 14.65
C THR A 269 8.11 -2.03 15.15
N ASN A 270 8.80 -1.57 16.21
CA ASN A 270 8.59 -0.28 16.86
C ASN A 270 9.84 0.59 16.83
#